data_d33ea4a192b5ca92dbb31fba0b2b83e1
#
_entry.id   d33ea4a192b5ca92dbb31fba0b2b83e1
#
_cell.length_a   1.000
_cell.length_b   1.000
_cell.length_c   1.000
_cell.angle_alpha   90.00
_cell.angle_beta   90.00
_cell.angle_gamma   90.00
#
_symmetry.space_group_name_H-M   'P 1'
#
loop_
_entity.id
_entity.type
_entity.pdbx_description
1 polymer ?
#
loop_
_entity_poly.entity_id
_entity_poly.type
_entity_poly.pdbx_seq_one_letter_code
_entity_poly.pdbx_strand_id
1 'polypeptide(L)'
;ACGDLHRQLIEQVVAAGCAQLALSPCCYNRISAPQHQPLSNAGRQAGLQLSRDELGLPLQQTATAGARERRQRDRSMAWRLACDLWQREARGVDAYLPTPSKPPGPPPENLQQFCQAVARHHQLVLPAPACWDALEQRGWQRLAEVRNLELVAGLFRRPLELWLVIERALYLQEAGYSVSLGEFCEAELTPRNLLLLAIHNN
;
A
#
# COMPACT_ATOMS: atom_id res chain seq x y z
N ALA A 1 3.83 1.59 -16.36
CA ALA A 1 2.81 2.60 -16.05
C ALA A 1 2.25 2.36 -14.65
N CYS A 2 1.67 3.35 -13.99
CA CYS A 2 1.16 3.27 -12.62
C CYS A 2 -0.26 3.82 -12.51
N GLY A 3 -1.12 3.13 -11.76
CA GLY A 3 -2.46 3.62 -11.42
C GLY A 3 -3.32 4.00 -12.63
N ASP A 4 -3.83 5.22 -12.66
CA ASP A 4 -4.68 5.71 -13.77
C ASP A 4 -3.98 5.68 -15.13
N LEU A 5 -2.64 5.76 -15.18
CA LEU A 5 -1.90 5.64 -16.45
C LEU A 5 -2.07 4.26 -17.11
N HIS A 6 -2.25 3.18 -16.33
CA HIS A 6 -2.58 1.87 -16.91
C HIS A 6 -3.93 1.91 -17.61
N ARG A 7 -4.91 2.47 -16.92
CA ARG A 7 -6.28 2.59 -17.44
C ARG A 7 -6.31 3.42 -18.73
N GLN A 8 -5.74 4.61 -18.67
CA GLN A 8 -5.67 5.52 -19.81
C GLN A 8 -4.94 4.90 -21.00
N LEU A 9 -3.81 4.21 -20.75
CA LEU A 9 -3.07 3.52 -21.81
C LEU A 9 -3.93 2.46 -22.48
N ILE A 10 -4.62 1.61 -21.71
CA ILE A 10 -5.48 0.55 -22.24
C ILE A 10 -6.64 1.16 -23.05
N GLU A 11 -7.31 2.17 -22.53
CA GLU A 11 -8.40 2.87 -23.21
C GLU A 11 -7.94 3.50 -24.54
N GLN A 12 -6.75 4.13 -24.56
CA GLN A 12 -6.17 4.71 -25.77
C GLN A 12 -5.75 3.66 -26.80
N VAL A 13 -5.16 2.54 -26.36
CA VAL A 13 -4.78 1.42 -27.22
C VAL A 13 -6.01 0.86 -27.95
N VAL A 14 -7.11 0.67 -27.22
CA VAL A 14 -8.38 0.21 -27.80
C VAL A 14 -8.95 1.25 -28.75
N ALA A 15 -9.01 2.52 -28.35
CA ALA A 15 -9.57 3.59 -29.18
C ALA A 15 -8.76 3.83 -30.48
N ALA A 16 -7.44 3.64 -30.43
CA ALA A 16 -6.56 3.79 -31.60
C ALA A 16 -6.44 2.52 -32.45
N GLY A 17 -7.02 1.38 -32.05
CA GLY A 17 -6.88 0.11 -32.75
C GLY A 17 -5.42 -0.37 -32.85
N CYS A 18 -4.62 -0.13 -31.80
CA CYS A 18 -3.21 -0.54 -31.81
C CYS A 18 -3.09 -2.06 -31.94
N ALA A 19 -2.19 -2.53 -32.80
CA ALA A 19 -2.04 -3.95 -33.08
C ALA A 19 -1.57 -4.78 -31.88
N GLN A 20 -0.77 -4.19 -30.98
CA GLN A 20 -0.17 -4.92 -29.87
C GLN A 20 -0.03 -4.03 -28.63
N LEU A 21 -0.17 -4.64 -27.45
CA LEU A 21 0.11 -4.04 -26.14
C LEU A 21 0.86 -5.02 -25.26
N ALA A 22 1.94 -4.54 -24.63
CA ALA A 22 2.61 -5.23 -23.52
C ALA A 22 2.55 -4.34 -22.27
N LEU A 23 1.99 -4.83 -21.18
CA LEU A 23 1.77 -4.07 -19.95
C LEU A 23 2.11 -4.88 -18.71
N SER A 24 3.00 -4.36 -17.87
CA SER A 24 3.22 -4.83 -16.51
C SER A 24 2.66 -3.81 -15.52
N PRO A 25 1.48 -4.06 -14.94
CA PRO A 25 0.87 -3.13 -14.01
C PRO A 25 1.53 -3.20 -12.62
N CYS A 26 1.61 -2.04 -11.96
CA CYS A 26 2.12 -1.96 -10.59
C CYS A 26 1.20 -1.02 -9.75
N CYS A 27 1.58 -0.10 -9.06
CA CYS A 27 0.94 0.92 -8.21
C CYS A 27 -0.59 1.12 -8.44
N TYR A 28 -1.40 0.11 -8.14
CA TYR A 28 -2.86 0.12 -8.40
C TYR A 28 -3.62 1.22 -7.64
N ASN A 29 -3.08 1.68 -6.50
CA ASN A 29 -3.67 2.71 -5.65
C ASN A 29 -3.45 4.16 -6.14
N ARG A 30 -2.67 4.36 -7.21
CA ARG A 30 -2.44 5.70 -7.78
C ARG A 30 -3.56 6.08 -8.74
N ILE A 31 -4.76 6.22 -8.20
CA ILE A 31 -5.97 6.62 -8.91
C ILE A 31 -6.43 8.00 -8.42
N SER A 32 -7.03 8.79 -9.31
CA SER A 32 -7.63 10.10 -8.99
C SER A 32 -8.98 9.93 -8.29
N ALA A 33 -9.77 8.95 -8.73
CA ALA A 33 -11.06 8.61 -8.14
C ALA A 33 -10.91 8.10 -6.70
N PRO A 34 -11.93 8.26 -5.82
CA PRO A 34 -11.91 7.72 -4.46
C PRO A 34 -11.94 6.20 -4.41
N GLN A 35 -12.48 5.56 -5.43
CA GLN A 35 -12.64 4.11 -5.55
C GLN A 35 -12.21 3.62 -6.94
N HIS A 36 -11.84 2.35 -7.02
CA HIS A 36 -11.56 1.66 -8.27
C HIS A 36 -12.80 1.67 -9.18
N GLN A 37 -12.57 1.96 -10.45
CA GLN A 37 -13.60 1.91 -11.48
C GLN A 37 -13.23 0.84 -12.51
N PRO A 38 -13.91 -0.32 -12.53
CA PRO A 38 -13.63 -1.38 -13.47
C PRO A 38 -13.84 -0.96 -14.92
N LEU A 39 -12.97 -1.43 -15.83
CA LEU A 39 -13.07 -1.19 -17.27
C LEU A 39 -13.98 -2.21 -17.95
N SER A 40 -13.86 -3.50 -17.59
CA SER A 40 -14.62 -4.57 -18.21
C SER A 40 -16.08 -4.64 -17.73
N ASN A 41 -16.94 -5.23 -18.53
CA ASN A 41 -18.32 -5.51 -18.14
C ASN A 41 -18.38 -6.49 -16.98
N ALA A 42 -17.55 -7.54 -17.01
CA ALA A 42 -17.46 -8.51 -15.92
C ALA A 42 -17.00 -7.86 -14.60
N GLY A 43 -16.01 -6.97 -14.66
CA GLY A 43 -15.55 -6.22 -13.51
C GLY A 43 -16.64 -5.34 -12.89
N ARG A 44 -17.42 -4.66 -13.72
CA ARG A 44 -18.59 -3.87 -13.27
C ARG A 44 -19.67 -4.74 -12.63
N GLN A 45 -19.97 -5.89 -13.22
CA GLN A 45 -20.98 -6.82 -12.72
C GLN A 45 -20.56 -7.47 -11.39
N ALA A 46 -19.26 -7.68 -11.15
CA ALA A 46 -18.75 -8.21 -9.91
C ALA A 46 -19.07 -7.34 -8.67
N GLY A 47 -19.33 -6.04 -8.88
CA GLY A 47 -19.76 -5.11 -7.83
C GLY A 47 -18.71 -4.88 -6.74
N LEU A 48 -17.45 -5.28 -6.93
CA LEU A 48 -16.39 -5.12 -5.96
C LEU A 48 -15.98 -3.64 -5.85
N GLN A 49 -16.23 -3.05 -4.70
CA GLN A 49 -15.84 -1.67 -4.40
C GLN A 49 -14.52 -1.66 -3.66
N LEU A 50 -13.50 -1.04 -4.21
CA LEU A 50 -12.16 -0.97 -3.68
C LEU A 50 -11.73 0.49 -3.52
N SER A 51 -11.44 0.88 -2.30
CA SER A 51 -10.83 2.17 -1.96
C SER A 51 -9.36 2.22 -2.38
N ARG A 52 -8.76 3.42 -2.35
CA ARG A 52 -7.31 3.59 -2.58
C ARG A 52 -6.46 2.79 -1.60
N ASP A 53 -6.89 2.71 -0.33
CA ASP A 53 -6.15 2.00 0.71
C ASP A 53 -6.15 0.49 0.43
N GLU A 54 -7.30 -0.07 0.05
CA GLU A 54 -7.41 -1.48 -0.34
C GLU A 54 -6.62 -1.80 -1.61
N LEU A 55 -6.61 -0.92 -2.59
CA LEU A 55 -5.76 -1.02 -3.78
C LEU A 55 -4.26 -0.93 -3.46
N GLY A 56 -3.91 -0.45 -2.28
CA GLY A 56 -2.55 -0.45 -1.75
C GLY A 56 -2.09 -1.83 -1.25
N LEU A 57 -3.01 -2.75 -1.00
CA LEU A 57 -2.70 -4.07 -0.45
C LEU A 57 -1.67 -4.87 -1.28
N PRO A 58 -1.77 -5.00 -2.61
CA PRO A 58 -0.77 -5.68 -3.41
C PRO A 58 0.63 -5.07 -3.32
N LEU A 59 0.74 -3.78 -2.95
CA LEU A 59 2.00 -3.06 -2.87
C LEU A 59 2.78 -3.30 -1.56
N GLN A 60 2.14 -3.88 -0.55
CA GLN A 60 2.74 -4.08 0.77
C GLN A 60 3.78 -5.21 0.79
N GLN A 61 3.84 -6.03 -0.25
CA GLN A 61 4.88 -7.04 -0.38
C GLN A 61 6.18 -6.36 -0.78
N THR A 62 7.12 -6.27 0.18
CA THR A 62 8.47 -5.78 -0.07
C THR A 62 9.38 -6.97 -0.37
N ALA A 63 9.95 -6.99 -1.57
CA ALA A 63 11.06 -7.88 -1.85
C ALA A 63 12.26 -7.47 -0.95
N THR A 64 12.89 -8.44 -0.31
CA THR A 64 14.29 -8.42 0.12
C THR A 64 14.81 -7.25 0.96
N ALA A 65 14.13 -6.84 2.03
CA ALA A 65 14.80 -6.04 3.06
C ALA A 65 15.68 -6.95 3.95
N GLY A 66 16.94 -6.62 4.13
CA GLY A 66 17.84 -7.33 5.05
C GLY A 66 17.32 -7.32 6.50
N ALA A 67 17.78 -8.26 7.34
CA ALA A 67 17.32 -8.38 8.73
C ALA A 67 17.52 -7.08 9.54
N ARG A 68 18.59 -6.33 9.28
CA ARG A 68 18.87 -5.03 9.92
C ARG A 68 17.82 -3.99 9.55
N GLU A 69 17.47 -3.91 8.28
CA GLU A 69 16.49 -2.95 7.76
C GLU A 69 15.09 -3.27 8.27
N ARG A 70 14.72 -4.56 8.32
CA ARG A 70 13.44 -5.00 8.91
C ARG A 70 13.35 -4.58 10.38
N ARG A 71 14.36 -4.86 11.20
CA ARG A 71 14.40 -4.44 12.62
C ARG A 71 14.28 -2.92 12.78
N GLN A 72 14.93 -2.15 11.90
CA GLN A 72 14.83 -0.69 11.96
C GLN A 72 13.43 -0.18 11.60
N ARG A 73 12.78 -0.79 10.62
CA ARG A 73 11.37 -0.49 10.25
C ARG A 73 10.42 -0.84 11.39
N ASP A 74 10.57 -2.03 11.99
CA ASP A 74 9.73 -2.47 13.10
C ASP A 74 9.89 -1.54 14.31
N ARG A 75 11.12 -1.16 14.67
CA ARG A 75 11.36 -0.18 15.73
C ARG A 75 10.70 1.18 15.42
N SER A 76 10.86 1.67 14.21
CA SER A 76 10.23 2.93 13.79
C SER A 76 8.70 2.85 13.88
N MET A 77 8.10 1.73 13.49
CA MET A 77 6.66 1.53 13.59
C MET A 77 6.21 1.41 15.04
N ALA A 78 6.90 0.63 15.87
CA ALA A 78 6.61 0.52 17.31
C ALA A 78 6.65 1.88 17.99
N TRP A 79 7.63 2.72 17.69
CA TRP A 79 7.72 4.07 18.24
C TRP A 79 6.58 4.99 17.79
N ARG A 80 6.13 4.88 16.54
CA ARG A 80 4.96 5.63 16.04
C ARG A 80 3.69 5.23 16.77
N LEU A 81 3.49 3.93 16.97
CA LEU A 81 2.34 3.40 17.71
C LEU A 81 2.40 3.80 19.20
N ALA A 82 3.56 3.73 19.83
CA ALA A 82 3.76 4.20 21.20
C ALA A 82 3.47 5.71 21.34
N CYS A 83 3.98 6.51 20.40
CA CYS A 83 3.74 7.96 20.38
C CYS A 83 2.26 8.28 20.17
N ASP A 84 1.54 7.54 19.33
CA ASP A 84 0.09 7.70 19.16
C ASP A 84 -0.67 7.39 20.45
N LEU A 85 -0.32 6.31 21.15
CA LEU A 85 -0.91 5.99 22.46
C LEU A 85 -0.67 7.12 23.47
N TRP A 86 0.59 7.57 23.61
CA TRP A 86 0.94 8.64 24.53
C TRP A 86 0.21 9.94 24.25
N GLN A 87 0.15 10.38 22.98
CA GLN A 87 -0.49 11.65 22.64
C GLN A 87 -2.02 11.60 22.87
N ARG A 88 -2.67 10.46 22.64
CA ARG A 88 -4.12 10.29 22.93
C ARG A 88 -4.38 10.37 24.43
N GLU A 89 -3.59 9.64 25.23
CA GLU A 89 -3.70 9.65 26.68
C GLU A 89 -3.40 11.04 27.26
N ALA A 90 -2.32 11.69 26.85
CA ALA A 90 -1.91 12.99 27.33
C ALA A 90 -2.87 14.13 26.94
N ARG A 91 -3.54 14.02 25.81
CA ARG A 91 -4.55 14.98 25.36
C ARG A 91 -5.95 14.69 25.88
N GLY A 92 -6.20 13.46 26.37
CA GLY A 92 -7.56 13.00 26.70
C GLY A 92 -8.49 12.91 25.47
N VAL A 93 -7.93 12.77 24.25
CA VAL A 93 -8.67 12.76 23.00
C VAL A 93 -8.28 11.53 22.18
N ASP A 94 -9.24 10.65 21.93
CA ASP A 94 -9.03 9.45 21.10
C ASP A 94 -9.10 9.78 19.59
N ALA A 95 -8.15 10.62 19.14
CA ALA A 95 -8.02 10.99 17.75
C ALA A 95 -6.57 10.86 17.28
N TYR A 96 -6.40 10.26 16.13
CA TYR A 96 -5.10 10.10 15.48
C TYR A 96 -4.46 11.47 15.18
N LEU A 97 -3.18 11.57 15.50
CA LEU A 97 -2.34 12.70 15.14
C LEU A 97 -1.25 12.22 14.19
N PRO A 98 -1.20 12.71 12.94
CA PRO A 98 -0.24 12.25 11.95
C PRO A 98 1.20 12.40 12.42
N THR A 99 1.96 11.32 12.39
CA THR A 99 3.40 11.37 12.69
C THR A 99 4.16 11.74 11.44
N PRO A 100 5.00 12.79 11.42
CA PRO A 100 5.79 13.17 10.26
C PRO A 100 6.74 12.05 9.87
N SER A 101 7.00 11.90 8.57
CA SER A 101 7.93 10.88 8.05
C SER A 101 9.36 11.08 8.60
N LYS A 102 9.76 12.34 8.77
CA LYS A 102 11.00 12.76 9.46
C LYS A 102 10.63 13.81 10.49
N PRO A 103 10.66 13.48 11.80
CA PRO A 103 10.52 14.49 12.83
C PRO A 103 11.63 15.56 12.72
N PRO A 104 11.37 16.81 13.11
CA PRO A 104 12.38 17.87 13.07
C PRO A 104 13.52 17.58 14.05
N GLY A 105 14.75 17.87 13.63
CA GLY A 105 15.97 17.69 14.44
C GLY A 105 16.80 16.47 14.04
N PRO A 106 17.83 16.13 14.84
CA PRO A 106 18.65 14.95 14.61
C PRO A 106 17.85 13.67 14.73
N PRO A 107 18.30 12.54 14.13
CA PRO A 107 17.65 11.27 14.27
C PRO A 107 17.49 10.88 15.74
N PRO A 108 16.28 10.50 16.20
CA PRO A 108 16.06 10.15 17.61
C PRO A 108 16.75 8.83 17.96
N GLU A 109 17.42 8.80 19.09
CA GLU A 109 18.13 7.62 19.63
C GLU A 109 17.19 6.70 20.42
N ASN A 110 16.14 7.27 21.01
CA ASN A 110 15.18 6.58 21.87
C ASN A 110 13.75 7.10 21.65
N LEU A 111 12.76 6.38 22.22
CA LEU A 111 11.35 6.72 22.12
C LEU A 111 11.04 8.13 22.66
N GLN A 112 11.65 8.51 23.78
CA GLN A 112 11.42 9.82 24.39
C GLN A 112 11.76 10.96 23.42
N GLN A 113 12.95 10.92 22.83
CA GLN A 113 13.38 11.93 21.85
C GLN A 113 12.46 11.95 20.62
N PHE A 114 12.03 10.76 20.16
CA PHE A 114 11.09 10.65 19.05
C PHE A 114 9.74 11.32 19.39
N CYS A 115 9.12 10.98 20.50
CA CYS A 115 7.84 11.55 20.93
C CYS A 115 7.92 13.07 21.15
N GLN A 116 9.01 13.56 21.77
CA GLN A 116 9.24 14.99 21.96
C GLN A 116 9.41 15.74 20.62
N ALA A 117 10.06 15.13 19.63
CA ALA A 117 10.20 15.73 18.30
C ALA A 117 8.84 15.78 17.57
N VAL A 118 8.00 14.75 17.71
CA VAL A 118 6.64 14.75 17.17
C VAL A 118 5.76 15.81 17.86
N ALA A 119 5.82 15.91 19.19
CA ALA A 119 5.07 16.93 19.94
C ALA A 119 5.46 18.35 19.52
N ARG A 120 6.77 18.62 19.35
CA ARG A 120 7.26 19.92 18.84
C ARG A 120 6.77 20.21 17.42
N HIS A 121 6.73 19.21 16.55
CA HIS A 121 6.21 19.39 15.19
C HIS A 121 4.75 19.85 15.19
N HIS A 122 3.95 19.35 16.12
CA HIS A 122 2.54 19.77 16.29
C HIS A 122 2.34 20.92 17.26
N GLN A 123 3.42 21.56 17.74
CA GLN A 123 3.37 22.67 18.71
C GLN A 123 2.60 22.29 20.01
N LEU A 124 2.71 21.03 20.42
CA LEU A 124 2.06 20.51 21.62
C LEU A 124 3.03 20.43 22.79
N VAL A 125 2.56 20.85 23.95
CA VAL A 125 3.22 20.62 25.24
C VAL A 125 2.43 19.52 25.96
N LEU A 126 3.02 18.33 26.01
CA LEU A 126 2.36 17.16 26.61
C LEU A 126 3.12 16.69 27.84
N PRO A 127 2.42 16.25 28.91
CA PRO A 127 3.08 15.67 30.08
C PRO A 127 3.83 14.42 29.71
N ALA A 128 4.97 14.16 30.38
CA ALA A 128 5.69 12.90 30.21
C ALA A 128 4.84 11.72 30.69
N PRO A 129 4.97 10.55 30.07
CA PRO A 129 4.33 9.34 30.55
C PRO A 129 4.98 8.92 31.89
N ALA A 130 4.29 8.10 32.68
CA ALA A 130 4.80 7.58 33.94
C ALA A 130 6.10 6.79 33.78
N CYS A 131 6.25 6.06 32.65
CA CYS A 131 7.43 5.29 32.32
C CYS A 131 7.57 5.15 30.80
N TRP A 132 8.72 5.59 30.26
CA TRP A 132 9.02 5.51 28.83
C TRP A 132 9.21 4.06 28.34
N ASP A 133 9.83 3.21 29.15
CA ASP A 133 10.05 1.80 28.80
C ASP A 133 8.73 1.04 28.73
N ALA A 134 7.82 1.28 29.69
CA ALA A 134 6.47 0.70 29.64
C ALA A 134 5.68 1.17 28.42
N LEU A 135 5.80 2.43 28.03
CA LEU A 135 5.19 2.97 26.82
C LEU A 135 5.78 2.31 25.57
N GLU A 136 7.10 2.11 25.51
CA GLU A 136 7.75 1.43 24.38
C GLU A 136 7.28 -0.02 24.25
N GLN A 137 7.18 -0.75 25.38
CA GLN A 137 6.63 -2.11 25.39
C GLN A 137 5.18 -2.15 24.83
N ARG A 138 4.33 -1.20 25.21
CA ARG A 138 2.98 -1.08 24.66
C ARG A 138 2.99 -0.82 23.14
N GLY A 139 3.94 -0.03 22.67
CA GLY A 139 4.14 0.20 21.23
C GLY A 139 4.50 -1.10 20.49
N TRP A 140 5.38 -1.92 21.06
CA TRP A 140 5.71 -3.23 20.50
C TRP A 140 4.55 -4.22 20.54
N GLN A 141 3.75 -4.24 21.60
CA GLN A 141 2.53 -5.05 21.69
C GLN A 141 1.53 -4.63 20.58
N ARG A 142 1.31 -3.33 20.42
CA ARG A 142 0.45 -2.82 19.36
C ARG A 142 0.97 -3.17 17.97
N LEU A 143 2.29 -3.15 17.76
CA LEU A 143 2.90 -3.60 16.50
C LEU A 143 2.62 -5.07 16.23
N ALA A 144 2.68 -5.94 17.25
CA ALA A 144 2.36 -7.36 17.09
C ALA A 144 0.89 -7.56 16.66
N GLU A 145 -0.05 -6.81 17.23
CA GLU A 145 -1.47 -6.82 16.82
C GLU A 145 -1.63 -6.41 15.36
N VAL A 146 -0.99 -5.30 14.95
CA VAL A 146 -0.99 -4.84 13.55
C VAL A 146 -0.41 -5.89 12.62
N ARG A 147 0.70 -6.54 12.99
CA ARG A 147 1.31 -7.61 12.18
C ARG A 147 0.38 -8.82 12.02
N ASN A 148 -0.36 -9.19 13.04
CA ASN A 148 -1.35 -10.26 12.94
C ASN A 148 -2.48 -9.91 11.95
N LEU A 149 -2.97 -8.67 11.98
CA LEU A 149 -3.94 -8.19 11.00
C LEU A 149 -3.36 -8.16 9.58
N GLU A 150 -2.11 -7.73 9.43
CA GLU A 150 -1.40 -7.74 8.14
C GLU A 150 -1.22 -9.15 7.57
N LEU A 151 -1.08 -10.19 8.41
CA LEU A 151 -1.02 -11.59 7.93
C LEU A 151 -2.33 -11.98 7.26
N VAL A 152 -3.47 -11.66 7.87
CA VAL A 152 -4.80 -11.94 7.29
C VAL A 152 -4.97 -11.17 5.97
N ALA A 153 -4.70 -9.86 5.98
CA ALA A 153 -4.75 -9.03 4.78
C ALA A 153 -3.79 -9.56 3.69
N GLY A 154 -2.63 -10.09 4.11
CA GLY A 154 -1.61 -10.65 3.22
C GLY A 154 -2.11 -11.80 2.34
N LEU A 155 -3.08 -12.58 2.81
CA LEU A 155 -3.69 -13.67 2.03
C LEU A 155 -4.41 -13.17 0.78
N PHE A 156 -4.89 -11.93 0.81
CA PHE A 156 -5.65 -11.33 -0.30
C PHE A 156 -4.78 -10.53 -1.28
N ARG A 157 -3.48 -10.36 -1.01
CA ARG A 157 -2.59 -9.54 -1.88
C ARG A 157 -2.56 -10.04 -3.31
N ARG A 158 -2.21 -11.31 -3.50
CA ARG A 158 -2.10 -11.89 -4.84
C ARG A 158 -3.46 -12.10 -5.49
N PRO A 159 -4.50 -12.62 -4.81
CA PRO A 159 -5.84 -12.67 -5.36
C PRO A 159 -6.35 -11.31 -5.84
N LEU A 160 -6.14 -10.24 -5.07
CA LEU A 160 -6.56 -8.90 -5.47
C LEU A 160 -5.76 -8.38 -6.68
N GLU A 161 -4.44 -8.60 -6.70
CA GLU A 161 -3.60 -8.24 -7.84
C GLU A 161 -4.07 -8.97 -9.11
N LEU A 162 -4.29 -10.27 -9.03
CA LEU A 162 -4.79 -11.07 -10.14
C LEU A 162 -6.16 -10.57 -10.61
N TRP A 163 -7.08 -10.29 -9.70
CA TRP A 163 -8.39 -9.76 -10.04
C TRP A 163 -8.28 -8.46 -10.84
N LEU A 164 -7.44 -7.52 -10.36
CA LEU A 164 -7.22 -6.22 -11.03
C LEU A 164 -6.60 -6.38 -12.42
N VAL A 165 -5.73 -7.36 -12.64
CA VAL A 165 -5.10 -7.59 -13.95
C VAL A 165 -6.03 -8.36 -14.88
N ILE A 166 -6.76 -9.35 -14.37
CA ILE A 166 -7.75 -10.12 -15.15
C ILE A 166 -8.87 -9.19 -15.62
N GLU A 167 -9.32 -8.28 -14.79
CA GLU A 167 -10.33 -7.28 -15.14
C GLU A 167 -9.89 -6.45 -16.38
N ARG A 168 -8.63 -6.04 -16.43
CA ARG A 168 -8.05 -5.34 -17.59
C ARG A 168 -7.91 -6.23 -18.82
N ALA A 169 -7.53 -7.49 -18.60
CA ALA A 169 -7.46 -8.50 -19.65
C ALA A 169 -8.83 -8.73 -20.31
N LEU A 170 -9.86 -8.86 -19.49
CA LEU A 170 -11.25 -9.00 -19.96
C LEU A 170 -11.72 -7.79 -20.79
N TYR A 171 -11.39 -6.58 -20.36
CA TYR A 171 -11.71 -5.38 -21.14
C TYR A 171 -11.07 -5.38 -22.53
N LEU A 172 -9.79 -5.79 -22.62
CA LEU A 172 -9.12 -5.93 -23.91
C LEU A 172 -9.75 -7.04 -24.78
N GLN A 173 -10.16 -8.17 -24.17
CA GLN A 173 -10.88 -9.22 -24.88
C GLN A 173 -12.24 -8.75 -25.38
N GLU A 174 -13.00 -7.99 -24.56
CA GLU A 174 -14.26 -7.35 -24.96
C GLU A 174 -14.06 -6.39 -26.15
N ALA A 175 -12.86 -5.81 -26.30
CA ALA A 175 -12.47 -4.94 -27.41
C ALA A 175 -11.84 -5.69 -28.61
N GLY A 176 -11.87 -7.03 -28.65
CA GLY A 176 -11.43 -7.82 -29.79
C GLY A 176 -9.95 -8.22 -29.79
N TYR A 177 -9.25 -8.10 -28.63
CA TYR A 177 -7.86 -8.55 -28.48
C TYR A 177 -7.77 -10.00 -28.00
N SER A 178 -6.82 -10.75 -28.55
CA SER A 178 -6.30 -11.98 -27.94
C SER A 178 -5.35 -11.60 -26.82
N VAL A 179 -5.61 -12.06 -25.59
CA VAL A 179 -4.86 -11.66 -24.40
C VAL A 179 -4.20 -12.84 -23.74
N SER A 180 -2.90 -12.71 -23.43
CA SER A 180 -2.14 -13.62 -22.60
C SER A 180 -1.70 -12.93 -21.32
N LEU A 181 -1.83 -13.63 -20.19
CA LEU A 181 -1.38 -13.19 -18.87
C LEU A 181 -0.38 -14.20 -18.32
N GLY A 182 0.78 -13.73 -17.88
CA GLY A 182 1.83 -14.57 -17.32
C GLY A 182 2.75 -13.81 -16.37
N GLU A 183 3.72 -14.51 -15.84
CA GLU A 183 4.80 -13.93 -15.04
C GLU A 183 6.03 -13.75 -15.93
N PHE A 184 6.70 -12.60 -15.86
CA PHE A 184 7.88 -12.33 -16.66
C PHE A 184 9.19 -12.58 -15.93
N CYS A 185 9.15 -12.78 -14.60
CA CYS A 185 10.30 -13.16 -13.78
C CYS A 185 9.82 -13.76 -12.45
N GLU A 186 10.77 -14.33 -11.71
CA GLU A 186 10.52 -14.88 -10.38
C GLU A 186 10.09 -13.79 -9.38
N ALA A 187 9.21 -14.16 -8.44
CA ALA A 187 8.65 -13.25 -7.43
C ALA A 187 9.71 -12.67 -6.48
N GLU A 188 10.86 -13.35 -6.33
CA GLU A 188 12.01 -12.90 -5.54
C GLU A 188 12.69 -11.66 -6.14
N LEU A 189 12.65 -11.50 -7.46
CA LEU A 189 13.19 -10.34 -8.16
C LEU A 189 12.25 -9.14 -8.03
N THR A 190 10.97 -9.38 -8.25
CA THR A 190 9.91 -8.40 -8.01
C THR A 190 8.57 -9.10 -7.77
N PRO A 191 7.88 -8.80 -6.65
CA PRO A 191 6.57 -9.39 -6.40
C PRO A 191 5.48 -8.91 -7.38
N ARG A 192 5.75 -7.89 -8.19
CA ARG A 192 4.86 -7.38 -9.24
C ARG A 192 5.34 -7.83 -10.61
N ASN A 193 5.33 -9.14 -10.79
CA ASN A 193 5.90 -9.82 -11.95
C ASN A 193 4.87 -10.20 -13.03
N LEU A 194 3.64 -9.69 -12.95
CA LEU A 194 2.62 -9.97 -13.96
C LEU A 194 2.86 -9.17 -15.24
N LEU A 195 2.75 -9.85 -16.37
CA LEU A 195 2.79 -9.29 -17.71
C LEU A 195 1.51 -9.65 -18.46
N LEU A 196 0.85 -8.64 -18.96
CA LEU A 196 -0.29 -8.75 -19.87
C LEU A 196 0.18 -8.42 -21.28
N LEU A 197 -0.04 -9.37 -22.20
CA LEU A 197 0.22 -9.19 -23.62
C LEU A 197 -1.13 -9.24 -24.36
N ALA A 198 -1.39 -8.28 -25.22
CA ALA A 198 -2.60 -8.24 -26.03
C ALA A 198 -2.25 -8.03 -27.51
N ILE A 199 -2.89 -8.78 -28.40
CA ILE A 199 -2.74 -8.71 -29.84
C ILE A 199 -4.13 -8.53 -30.43
N HIS A 200 -4.32 -7.48 -31.25
CA HIS A 200 -5.58 -7.22 -31.91
C HIS A 200 -5.87 -8.29 -32.96
N ASN A 201 -7.07 -8.86 -32.91
CA ASN A 201 -7.53 -9.81 -33.94
C ASN A 201 -8.04 -8.99 -35.13
N ASN A 202 -7.21 -8.89 -36.17
CA ASN A 202 -7.60 -8.22 -37.42
C ASN A 202 -8.69 -8.99 -38.13
#